data_76e16106410aabb22e583e469418fe00
#
_entry.id   76e16106410aabb22e583e469418fe00
#
_cell.length_a   1.000
_cell.length_b   1.000
_cell.length_c   1.000
_cell.angle_alpha   90.00
_cell.angle_beta   90.00
_cell.angle_gamma   90.00
#
_symmetry.space_group_name_H-M   'P 1'
#
loop_
_entity.id
_entity.type
_entity.pdbx_description
1 polymer ?
#
loop_
_entity_poly.entity_id
_entity_poly.type
_entity_poly.pdbx_seq_one_letter_code
_entity_poly.pdbx_strand_id
1 'polypeptide(L)'
;MKKHNFYAGPSIMSQYTIKHTAEAVLDFANTGLSILEVSHRSKEFQAVMDEAQALVKELLEVPEGYSVLFLGGGASLQFAMAPYNLLKTKAAYLDTGVWAHKAIKEAKLFGPVDVVASSEDKNYTYIPRDYTVPADVDYFHYTTNNTIYGTEIRKDPETSVRLVADMSSDIFSRKVDVSKYDLIYAGAQKNLAPAGATLVIVRDEAVQNPCRPIPTMLNYKTHIDKGSMFNTPPVLPIYSALMTLRYYKEMGGIEALEKIDLEKAAMLYDAIDNSKIFTATVPNPEDRSIMNVCFVLKPEFADQEKAFMEFATSKGIVGIKGHRSVGGFRASLYNALPLESVKVLVDAMKEFQDKL
;
A
#
# COMPACT_ATOMS: atom_id res chain seq x y z
N MET A 1 -28.27 -7.87 -2.87
CA MET A 1 -27.59 -6.90 -3.74
C MET A 1 -26.08 -7.09 -3.60
N LYS A 2 -25.35 -7.19 -4.72
CA LYS A 2 -23.88 -7.25 -4.73
C LYS A 2 -23.32 -5.97 -4.13
N LYS A 3 -22.29 -6.07 -3.26
CA LYS A 3 -21.60 -4.92 -2.69
C LYS A 3 -20.38 -4.57 -3.52
N HIS A 4 -20.19 -3.26 -3.76
CA HIS A 4 -19.02 -2.68 -4.43
C HIS A 4 -18.18 -2.00 -3.35
N ASN A 5 -17.08 -2.66 -2.94
CA ASN A 5 -16.30 -2.30 -1.76
C ASN A 5 -15.11 -1.41 -2.13
N PHE A 6 -15.18 -0.14 -1.76
CA PHE A 6 -14.13 0.88 -1.98
C PHE A 6 -13.35 1.25 -0.70
N TYR A 7 -13.43 0.45 0.37
CA TYR A 7 -12.69 0.73 1.60
C TYR A 7 -11.18 0.80 1.35
N ALA A 8 -10.53 1.74 2.04
CA ALA A 8 -9.09 2.01 1.88
C ALA A 8 -8.16 1.06 2.65
N GLY A 9 -8.70 0.29 3.59
CA GLY A 9 -7.96 -0.71 4.36
C GLY A 9 -8.53 -0.93 5.76
N PRO A 10 -8.82 -2.19 6.18
CA PRO A 10 -8.76 -3.39 5.33
C PRO A 10 -9.64 -3.26 4.09
N SER A 11 -9.11 -3.70 2.95
CA SER A 11 -9.71 -3.46 1.63
C SER A 11 -10.39 -4.70 1.05
N ILE A 12 -10.90 -4.55 -0.15
CA ILE A 12 -11.43 -5.68 -0.94
C ILE A 12 -10.31 -6.69 -1.22
N MET A 13 -10.67 -7.97 -1.19
CA MET A 13 -9.83 -9.08 -1.63
C MET A 13 -10.50 -9.80 -2.81
N SER A 14 -9.71 -10.43 -3.68
CA SER A 14 -10.26 -11.21 -4.80
C SER A 14 -11.09 -12.38 -4.29
N GLN A 15 -12.12 -12.78 -5.05
CA GLN A 15 -12.91 -13.96 -4.71
C GLN A 15 -12.05 -15.24 -4.72
N TYR A 16 -11.01 -15.28 -5.56
CA TYR A 16 -10.00 -16.34 -5.55
C TYR A 16 -9.34 -16.45 -4.17
N THR A 17 -8.78 -15.34 -3.67
CA THR A 17 -8.12 -15.30 -2.36
C THR A 17 -9.08 -15.68 -1.22
N ILE A 18 -10.29 -15.11 -1.21
CA ILE A 18 -11.28 -15.40 -0.16
C ILE A 18 -11.64 -16.88 -0.15
N LYS A 19 -11.95 -17.47 -1.32
CA LYS A 19 -12.35 -18.87 -1.44
C LYS A 19 -11.25 -19.81 -0.94
N HIS A 20 -10.03 -19.68 -1.45
CA HIS A 20 -8.94 -20.57 -1.06
C HIS A 20 -8.51 -20.37 0.41
N THR A 21 -8.62 -19.14 0.94
CA THR A 21 -8.38 -18.91 2.37
C THR A 21 -9.45 -19.59 3.22
N ALA A 22 -10.73 -19.55 2.81
CA ALA A 22 -11.82 -20.23 3.51
C ALA A 22 -11.65 -21.76 3.48
N GLU A 23 -11.25 -22.32 2.36
CA GLU A 23 -10.94 -23.75 2.21
C GLU A 23 -9.82 -24.17 3.18
N ALA A 24 -8.74 -23.39 3.30
CA ALA A 24 -7.65 -23.68 4.23
C ALA A 24 -8.03 -23.51 5.72
N VAL A 25 -9.03 -22.69 6.03
CA VAL A 25 -9.60 -22.63 7.39
C VAL A 25 -10.35 -23.89 7.75
N LEU A 26 -10.97 -24.56 6.77
CA LEU A 26 -11.69 -25.82 6.99
C LEU A 26 -10.75 -27.04 6.99
N ASP A 27 -9.84 -27.11 6.03
CA ASP A 27 -8.82 -28.19 5.94
C ASP A 27 -7.59 -27.67 5.19
N PHE A 28 -6.51 -27.42 5.89
CA PHE A 28 -5.29 -26.93 5.30
C PHE A 28 -4.44 -28.05 4.72
N ALA A 29 -4.19 -28.01 3.42
CA ALA A 29 -3.30 -28.92 2.69
C ALA A 29 -3.64 -30.42 2.90
N ASN A 30 -4.93 -30.77 3.09
CA ASN A 30 -5.42 -32.12 3.37
C ASN A 30 -4.78 -32.75 4.64
N THR A 31 -4.46 -31.93 5.62
CA THR A 31 -3.89 -32.40 6.91
C THR A 31 -4.97 -32.86 7.89
N GLY A 32 -6.24 -32.59 7.62
CA GLY A 32 -7.34 -32.73 8.56
C GLY A 32 -7.36 -31.66 9.65
N LEU A 33 -6.51 -30.63 9.51
CA LEU A 33 -6.39 -29.51 10.47
C LEU A 33 -6.68 -28.17 9.75
N SER A 34 -7.21 -27.22 10.49
CA SER A 34 -7.32 -25.84 10.03
C SER A 34 -5.95 -25.17 9.98
N ILE A 35 -5.74 -24.26 9.00
CA ILE A 35 -4.56 -23.40 9.01
C ILE A 35 -4.44 -22.54 10.28
N LEU A 36 -5.53 -22.33 11.01
CA LEU A 36 -5.56 -21.60 12.28
C LEU A 36 -4.88 -22.35 13.43
N GLU A 37 -4.74 -23.66 13.31
CA GLU A 37 -4.20 -24.55 14.36
C GLU A 37 -2.92 -25.27 13.93
N VAL A 38 -2.55 -25.21 12.66
CA VAL A 38 -1.32 -25.81 12.15
C VAL A 38 -0.10 -25.04 12.67
N SER A 39 0.91 -25.77 13.14
CA SER A 39 2.16 -25.16 13.57
C SER A 39 2.87 -24.43 12.43
N HIS A 40 3.29 -23.18 12.66
CA HIS A 40 4.12 -22.44 11.70
C HIS A 40 5.50 -23.10 11.44
N ARG A 41 5.87 -24.13 12.22
CA ARG A 41 7.10 -24.93 12.03
C ARG A 41 6.85 -26.21 11.26
N SER A 42 5.61 -26.48 10.85
CA SER A 42 5.29 -27.63 10.00
C SER A 42 5.86 -27.44 8.59
N LYS A 43 6.07 -28.55 7.88
CA LYS A 43 6.55 -28.53 6.50
C LYS A 43 5.55 -27.86 5.56
N GLU A 44 4.27 -28.03 5.83
CA GLU A 44 3.17 -27.47 5.07
C GLU A 44 3.17 -25.94 5.15
N PHE A 45 3.38 -25.37 6.34
CA PHE A 45 3.46 -23.92 6.47
C PHE A 45 4.82 -23.34 6.00
N GLN A 46 5.91 -24.10 6.18
CA GLN A 46 7.20 -23.72 5.58
C GLN A 46 7.04 -23.54 4.05
N ALA A 47 6.35 -24.46 3.38
CA ALA A 47 6.07 -24.35 1.94
C ALA A 47 5.27 -23.10 1.59
N VAL A 48 4.29 -22.71 2.43
CA VAL A 48 3.54 -21.45 2.25
C VAL A 48 4.47 -20.23 2.30
N MET A 49 5.36 -20.18 3.29
CA MET A 49 6.29 -19.07 3.46
C MET A 49 7.27 -18.99 2.28
N ASP A 50 7.86 -20.12 1.92
CA ASP A 50 8.86 -20.19 0.84
C ASP A 50 8.24 -19.77 -0.50
N GLU A 51 7.03 -20.24 -0.81
CA GLU A 51 6.33 -19.88 -2.05
C GLU A 51 5.89 -18.40 -2.05
N ALA A 52 5.39 -17.89 -0.91
CA ALA A 52 5.00 -16.49 -0.81
C ALA A 52 6.21 -15.55 -1.05
N GLN A 53 7.36 -15.85 -0.45
CA GLN A 53 8.60 -15.11 -0.65
C GLN A 53 9.10 -15.22 -2.10
N ALA A 54 9.03 -16.40 -2.69
CA ALA A 54 9.43 -16.64 -4.08
C ALA A 54 8.54 -15.85 -5.07
N LEU A 55 7.22 -15.86 -4.87
CA LEU A 55 6.29 -15.11 -5.72
C LEU A 55 6.45 -13.59 -5.60
N VAL A 56 6.76 -13.07 -4.41
CA VAL A 56 7.11 -11.64 -4.28
C VAL A 56 8.37 -11.33 -5.10
N LYS A 57 9.40 -12.17 -4.99
CA LYS A 57 10.64 -12.00 -5.77
C LYS A 57 10.39 -12.07 -7.27
N GLU A 58 9.57 -13.00 -7.72
CA GLU A 58 9.21 -13.16 -9.13
C GLU A 58 8.42 -11.96 -9.65
N LEU A 59 7.32 -11.59 -8.98
CA LEU A 59 6.41 -10.54 -9.43
C LEU A 59 7.03 -9.15 -9.43
N LEU A 60 7.91 -8.85 -8.49
CA LEU A 60 8.58 -7.56 -8.37
C LEU A 60 10.01 -7.56 -8.93
N GLU A 61 10.43 -8.67 -9.59
CA GLU A 61 11.78 -8.82 -10.17
C GLU A 61 12.87 -8.46 -9.15
N VAL A 62 12.70 -8.93 -7.90
CA VAL A 62 13.62 -8.61 -6.79
C VAL A 62 15.00 -9.25 -7.08
N PRO A 63 16.07 -8.45 -7.15
CA PRO A 63 17.41 -8.97 -7.49
C PRO A 63 18.00 -9.82 -6.35
N GLU A 64 19.11 -10.52 -6.65
CA GLU A 64 19.92 -11.18 -5.63
C GLU A 64 20.44 -10.17 -4.59
N GLY A 65 20.70 -10.65 -3.36
CA GLY A 65 21.14 -9.79 -2.25
C GLY A 65 20.01 -9.05 -1.54
N TYR A 66 18.77 -9.44 -1.84
CA TYR A 66 17.58 -8.95 -1.13
C TYR A 66 16.80 -10.08 -0.47
N SER A 67 16.34 -9.81 0.74
CA SER A 67 15.42 -10.66 1.48
C SER A 67 14.00 -10.13 1.44
N VAL A 68 13.04 -11.06 1.29
CA VAL A 68 11.60 -10.78 1.39
C VAL A 68 11.12 -11.31 2.73
N LEU A 69 10.50 -10.44 3.54
CA LEU A 69 10.06 -10.77 4.89
C LEU A 69 8.56 -10.50 5.05
N PHE A 70 7.90 -11.34 5.84
CA PHE A 70 6.54 -11.12 6.33
C PHE A 70 6.58 -10.94 7.84
N LEU A 71 6.35 -9.71 8.30
CA LEU A 71 6.46 -9.31 9.70
C LEU A 71 5.10 -8.92 10.27
N GLY A 72 5.01 -8.83 11.60
CA GLY A 72 3.88 -8.20 12.30
C GLY A 72 4.08 -6.70 12.49
N GLY A 73 3.09 -6.02 13.07
CA GLY A 73 3.19 -4.61 13.51
C GLY A 73 2.76 -3.55 12.49
N GLY A 74 2.47 -3.95 11.25
CA GLY A 74 2.04 -3.03 10.19
C GLY A 74 3.15 -2.06 9.75
N ALA A 75 2.84 -1.19 8.79
CA ALA A 75 3.75 -0.13 8.34
C ALA A 75 4.15 0.82 9.47
N SER A 76 3.29 1.01 10.47
CA SER A 76 3.60 1.87 11.62
C SER A 76 4.81 1.38 12.43
N LEU A 77 5.02 0.07 12.54
CA LEU A 77 6.23 -0.46 13.16
C LEU A 77 7.46 -0.22 12.28
N GLN A 78 7.29 -0.23 10.95
CA GLN A 78 8.38 0.03 10.01
C GLN A 78 8.88 1.49 10.09
N PHE A 79 8.01 2.44 10.47
CA PHE A 79 8.44 3.83 10.73
C PHE A 79 9.55 3.92 11.79
N ALA A 80 9.55 3.01 12.77
CA ALA A 80 10.60 2.91 13.78
C ALA A 80 11.73 1.93 13.35
N MET A 81 11.38 0.78 12.77
CA MET A 81 12.37 -0.24 12.39
C MET A 81 13.33 0.27 11.31
N ALA A 82 12.83 0.99 10.30
CA ALA A 82 13.67 1.51 9.22
C ALA A 82 14.81 2.41 9.77
N PRO A 83 14.54 3.50 10.49
CA PRO A 83 15.62 4.33 11.04
C PRO A 83 16.44 3.59 12.11
N TYR A 84 15.85 2.68 12.88
CA TYR A 84 16.61 1.92 13.87
C TYR A 84 17.73 1.08 13.24
N ASN A 85 17.46 0.49 12.05
CA ASN A 85 18.41 -0.36 11.33
C ASN A 85 19.32 0.43 10.36
N LEU A 86 18.81 1.49 9.72
CA LEU A 86 19.48 2.13 8.58
C LEU A 86 20.07 3.51 8.89
N LEU A 87 19.50 4.26 9.85
CA LEU A 87 19.97 5.62 10.14
C LEU A 87 21.25 5.57 10.99
N LYS A 88 22.37 5.93 10.40
CA LYS A 88 23.70 5.94 11.04
C LYS A 88 24.13 7.36 11.41
N THR A 89 23.99 8.29 10.48
CA THR A 89 24.39 9.69 10.61
C THR A 89 23.21 10.63 10.48
N LYS A 90 22.54 10.61 9.33
CA LYS A 90 21.43 11.51 8.99
C LYS A 90 20.60 10.87 7.87
N ALA A 91 19.29 11.12 7.83
CA ALA A 91 18.41 10.67 6.77
C ALA A 91 17.66 11.84 6.12
N ALA A 92 17.26 11.69 4.87
CA ALA A 92 16.37 12.61 4.16
C ALA A 92 14.97 12.03 4.01
N TYR A 93 13.97 12.89 4.10
CA TYR A 93 12.56 12.51 4.00
C TYR A 93 11.79 13.50 3.14
N LEU A 94 10.81 12.99 2.39
CA LEU A 94 9.81 13.78 1.67
C LEU A 94 8.48 13.73 2.42
N ASP A 95 7.95 14.90 2.81
CA ASP A 95 6.69 15.01 3.56
C ASP A 95 5.52 15.29 2.61
N THR A 96 4.85 14.22 2.18
CA THR A 96 3.71 14.29 1.24
C THR A 96 2.38 13.85 1.84
N GLY A 97 2.31 13.66 3.16
CA GLY A 97 1.07 13.26 3.80
C GLY A 97 1.24 12.77 5.23
N VAL A 98 0.13 12.49 5.89
CA VAL A 98 0.11 12.03 7.29
C VAL A 98 1.04 10.84 7.55
N TRP A 99 1.15 9.88 6.63
CA TRP A 99 1.99 8.70 6.83
C TRP A 99 3.47 9.05 6.71
N ALA A 100 3.85 9.85 5.72
CA ALA A 100 5.21 10.40 5.60
C ALA A 100 5.58 11.22 6.84
N HIS A 101 4.69 12.10 7.30
CA HIS A 101 4.87 12.91 8.51
C HIS A 101 5.09 12.04 9.76
N LYS A 102 4.33 10.95 9.92
CA LYS A 102 4.53 10.01 11.04
C LYS A 102 5.87 9.29 10.94
N ALA A 103 6.28 8.85 9.74
CA ALA A 103 7.58 8.24 9.54
C ALA A 103 8.73 9.20 9.90
N ILE A 104 8.62 10.48 9.51
CA ILE A 104 9.56 11.55 9.89
C ILE A 104 9.64 11.70 11.41
N LYS A 105 8.50 11.72 12.09
CA LYS A 105 8.42 11.86 13.54
C LYS A 105 9.15 10.72 14.26
N GLU A 106 8.92 9.48 13.82
CA GLU A 106 9.61 8.32 14.38
C GLU A 106 11.12 8.36 14.09
N ALA A 107 11.51 8.69 12.85
CA ALA A 107 12.94 8.74 12.47
C ALA A 107 13.74 9.76 13.29
N LYS A 108 13.14 10.89 13.65
CA LYS A 108 13.77 11.93 14.51
C LYS A 108 14.15 11.44 15.91
N LEU A 109 13.59 10.32 16.37
CA LEU A 109 13.97 9.69 17.64
C LEU A 109 15.32 8.97 17.55
N PHE A 110 15.79 8.67 16.34
CA PHE A 110 17.00 7.90 16.09
C PHE A 110 18.17 8.73 15.59
N GLY A 111 17.94 9.93 15.09
CA GLY A 111 18.99 10.82 14.61
C GLY A 111 18.46 12.03 13.82
N PRO A 112 19.35 12.84 13.26
CA PRO A 112 18.99 13.98 12.41
C PRO A 112 18.21 13.56 11.18
N VAL A 113 17.18 14.34 10.84
CA VAL A 113 16.32 14.13 9.67
C VAL A 113 16.14 15.45 8.92
N ASP A 114 16.57 15.46 7.67
CA ASP A 114 16.34 16.55 6.73
C ASP A 114 15.01 16.31 6.00
N VAL A 115 14.02 17.18 6.20
CA VAL A 115 12.80 17.18 5.39
C VAL A 115 13.08 18.02 4.14
N VAL A 116 13.35 17.36 3.03
CA VAL A 116 13.81 18.03 1.79
C VAL A 116 12.73 18.83 1.10
N ALA A 117 11.46 18.43 1.25
CA ALA A 117 10.29 19.20 0.81
C ALA A 117 9.04 18.69 1.54
N SER A 118 8.00 19.55 1.57
CA SER A 118 6.68 19.23 2.10
C SER A 118 5.61 19.83 1.23
N SER A 119 4.47 19.15 1.10
CA SER A 119 3.25 19.68 0.48
C SER A 119 2.14 19.99 1.49
N GLU A 120 2.49 20.12 2.76
CA GLU A 120 1.57 20.46 3.86
C GLU A 120 0.90 21.83 3.64
N ASP A 121 1.61 22.78 3.03
CA ASP A 121 1.12 24.13 2.71
C ASP A 121 -0.18 24.15 1.90
N LYS A 122 -0.43 23.10 1.07
CA LYS A 122 -1.66 22.90 0.31
C LYS A 122 -2.40 21.62 0.73
N ASN A 123 -2.35 21.27 2.01
CA ASN A 123 -3.00 20.09 2.55
C ASN A 123 -2.67 18.81 1.75
N TYR A 124 -1.42 18.65 1.32
CA TYR A 124 -0.90 17.49 0.60
C TYR A 124 -1.61 17.17 -0.73
N THR A 125 -2.11 18.19 -1.43
CA THR A 125 -2.83 18.01 -2.71
C THR A 125 -1.93 18.05 -3.94
N TYR A 126 -0.61 18.03 -3.76
CA TYR A 126 0.39 17.96 -4.83
C TYR A 126 1.64 17.23 -4.40
N ILE A 127 2.48 16.83 -5.36
CA ILE A 127 3.80 16.24 -5.13
C ILE A 127 4.87 17.32 -5.37
N PRO A 128 5.70 17.65 -4.35
CA PRO A 128 6.84 18.55 -4.54
C PRO A 128 7.83 17.99 -5.56
N ARG A 129 8.37 18.85 -6.44
CA ARG A 129 9.38 18.46 -7.45
C ARG A 129 10.68 19.26 -7.32
N ASP A 130 10.59 20.47 -6.79
CA ASP A 130 11.74 21.39 -6.65
C ASP A 130 12.47 21.15 -5.33
N TYR A 131 13.19 20.03 -5.23
CA TYR A 131 14.04 19.70 -4.07
C TYR A 131 15.29 18.94 -4.50
N THR A 132 16.30 18.98 -3.65
CA THR A 132 17.53 18.22 -3.82
C THR A 132 17.70 17.30 -2.60
N VAL A 133 17.99 16.03 -2.84
CA VAL A 133 18.36 15.08 -1.78
C VAL A 133 19.85 15.28 -1.45
N PRO A 134 20.22 15.61 -0.21
CA PRO A 134 21.63 15.74 0.17
C PRO A 134 22.38 14.42 -0.04
N ALA A 135 23.58 14.47 -0.61
CA ALA A 135 24.36 13.27 -0.91
C ALA A 135 25.00 12.62 0.35
N ASP A 136 25.01 13.35 1.47
CA ASP A 136 25.61 12.94 2.75
C ASP A 136 24.61 12.31 3.73
N VAL A 137 23.46 11.84 3.22
CA VAL A 137 22.47 11.12 4.02
C VAL A 137 22.59 9.60 3.84
N ASP A 138 22.21 8.83 4.85
CA ASP A 138 22.26 7.37 4.83
C ASP A 138 21.21 6.79 3.85
N TYR A 139 20.03 7.42 3.77
CA TYR A 139 18.95 7.05 2.85
C TYR A 139 17.99 8.22 2.64
N PHE A 140 17.19 8.11 1.57
CA PHE A 140 16.06 9.00 1.29
C PHE A 140 14.74 8.24 1.40
N HIS A 141 13.86 8.67 2.31
CA HIS A 141 12.56 8.06 2.55
C HIS A 141 11.43 8.85 1.92
N TYR A 142 10.49 8.14 1.27
CA TYR A 142 9.24 8.72 0.79
C TYR A 142 8.09 7.71 0.83
N THR A 143 6.85 8.22 0.80
CA THR A 143 5.62 7.45 0.70
C THR A 143 5.15 7.51 -0.75
N THR A 144 5.13 6.38 -1.44
CA THR A 144 4.84 6.33 -2.88
C THR A 144 3.41 6.72 -3.20
N ASN A 145 2.45 6.28 -2.36
CA ASN A 145 1.04 6.59 -2.54
C ASN A 145 0.37 7.05 -1.24
N ASN A 146 -0.20 8.24 -1.26
CA ASN A 146 -0.83 8.89 -0.11
C ASN A 146 -2.32 8.56 -0.05
N THR A 147 -2.66 7.46 0.60
CA THR A 147 -4.01 6.88 0.71
C THR A 147 -5.08 7.87 1.18
N ILE A 148 -4.71 8.88 1.98
CA ILE A 148 -5.65 9.85 2.56
C ILE A 148 -5.95 11.00 1.61
N TYR A 149 -4.91 11.47 0.89
CA TYR A 149 -4.97 12.70 0.10
C TYR A 149 -5.15 12.45 -1.39
N GLY A 150 -4.83 11.24 -1.86
CA GLY A 150 -4.99 10.85 -3.26
C GLY A 150 -3.85 11.30 -4.16
N THR A 151 -2.66 11.58 -3.61
CA THR A 151 -1.44 11.84 -4.39
C THR A 151 -0.57 10.59 -4.49
N GLU A 152 0.16 10.43 -5.61
CA GLU A 152 1.03 9.30 -5.89
C GLU A 152 2.31 9.72 -6.61
N ILE A 153 3.44 9.13 -6.22
CA ILE A 153 4.76 9.29 -6.86
C ILE A 153 5.02 8.02 -7.67
N ARG A 154 4.68 8.03 -8.97
CA ARG A 154 4.83 6.87 -9.85
C ARG A 154 6.21 6.74 -10.46
N LYS A 155 6.98 7.81 -10.52
CA LYS A 155 8.37 7.82 -10.96
C LYS A 155 9.26 7.98 -9.74
N ASP A 156 10.17 7.02 -9.52
CA ASP A 156 11.11 7.08 -8.42
C ASP A 156 11.92 8.39 -8.45
N PRO A 157 12.21 9.00 -7.28
CA PRO A 157 13.05 10.18 -7.21
C PRO A 157 14.43 9.94 -7.83
N GLU A 158 14.90 10.93 -8.61
CA GLU A 158 16.25 10.89 -9.20
C GLU A 158 17.27 11.32 -8.14
N THR A 159 18.03 10.37 -7.61
CA THR A 159 19.05 10.61 -6.59
C THR A 159 20.11 9.52 -6.63
N SER A 160 21.34 9.86 -6.20
CA SER A 160 22.40 8.87 -5.98
C SER A 160 22.30 8.18 -4.62
N VAL A 161 21.41 8.66 -3.76
CA VAL A 161 21.18 8.13 -2.41
C VAL A 161 20.23 6.94 -2.49
N ARG A 162 20.45 5.93 -1.65
CA ARG A 162 19.59 4.75 -1.54
C ARG A 162 18.20 5.13 -1.05
N LEU A 163 17.18 4.48 -1.62
CA LEU A 163 15.78 4.77 -1.32
C LEU A 163 15.24 3.87 -0.21
N VAL A 164 14.36 4.42 0.59
CA VAL A 164 13.46 3.71 1.51
C VAL A 164 12.03 4.13 1.20
N ALA A 165 11.12 3.18 0.99
CA ALA A 165 9.77 3.52 0.58
C ALA A 165 8.68 2.84 1.41
N ASP A 166 7.66 3.62 1.76
CA ASP A 166 6.34 3.11 2.15
C ASP A 166 5.50 2.91 0.88
N MET A 167 5.32 1.65 0.50
CA MET A 167 4.47 1.24 -0.64
C MET A 167 3.17 0.57 -0.18
N SER A 168 2.70 0.85 1.04
CA SER A 168 1.56 0.14 1.62
C SER A 168 0.30 0.15 0.74
N SER A 169 0.07 1.21 -0.03
CA SER A 169 -1.18 1.33 -0.81
C SER A 169 -1.00 1.21 -2.32
N ASP A 170 0.21 0.98 -2.81
CA ASP A 170 0.49 0.80 -4.24
C ASP A 170 1.47 -0.35 -4.55
N ILE A 171 1.89 -1.14 -3.56
CA ILE A 171 2.69 -2.35 -3.81
C ILE A 171 1.94 -3.28 -4.79
N PHE A 172 2.62 -3.85 -5.76
CA PHE A 172 2.08 -4.68 -6.85
C PHE A 172 1.15 -3.96 -7.85
N SER A 173 1.03 -2.63 -7.82
CA SER A 173 0.21 -1.89 -8.79
C SER A 173 0.99 -1.41 -10.02
N ARG A 174 2.31 -1.40 -9.94
CA ARG A 174 3.23 -0.97 -11.00
C ARG A 174 4.58 -1.65 -10.91
N LYS A 175 5.35 -1.61 -11.99
CA LYS A 175 6.76 -2.02 -11.95
C LYS A 175 7.58 -1.09 -11.07
N VAL A 176 8.50 -1.68 -10.31
CA VAL A 176 9.43 -0.99 -9.41
C VAL A 176 10.83 -1.54 -9.65
N ASP A 177 11.82 -0.67 -9.83
CA ASP A 177 13.22 -1.08 -9.84
C ASP A 177 13.74 -1.24 -8.40
N VAL A 178 13.54 -2.45 -7.84
CA VAL A 178 13.93 -2.77 -6.46
C VAL A 178 15.40 -2.52 -6.20
N SER A 179 16.26 -2.58 -7.22
CA SER A 179 17.70 -2.37 -7.08
C SER A 179 18.10 -0.99 -6.52
N LYS A 180 17.22 0.02 -6.61
CA LYS A 180 17.43 1.38 -6.09
C LYS A 180 17.21 1.50 -4.58
N TYR A 181 16.55 0.52 -3.96
CA TYR A 181 16.08 0.61 -2.59
C TYR A 181 16.97 -0.16 -1.63
N ASP A 182 17.15 0.37 -0.42
CA ASP A 182 17.64 -0.39 0.71
C ASP A 182 16.49 -1.10 1.43
N LEU A 183 15.28 -0.49 1.37
CA LEU A 183 14.10 -0.99 2.05
C LEU A 183 12.83 -0.56 1.33
N ILE A 184 11.93 -1.51 1.07
CA ILE A 184 10.53 -1.28 0.73
C ILE A 184 9.69 -1.97 1.81
N TYR A 185 8.67 -1.29 2.32
CA TYR A 185 7.71 -1.93 3.21
C TYR A 185 6.28 -1.61 2.82
N ALA A 186 5.37 -2.54 3.12
CA ALA A 186 3.97 -2.40 2.80
C ALA A 186 3.09 -3.13 3.82
N GLY A 187 2.14 -2.41 4.42
CA GLY A 187 1.07 -3.03 5.19
C GLY A 187 0.16 -3.86 4.28
N ALA A 188 0.00 -5.15 4.57
CA ALA A 188 -0.69 -6.08 3.68
C ALA A 188 -2.19 -5.78 3.45
N GLN A 189 -2.85 -5.10 4.40
CA GLN A 189 -4.30 -4.92 4.44
C GLN A 189 -4.90 -4.02 3.35
N LYS A 190 -4.08 -3.54 2.42
CA LYS A 190 -4.52 -2.69 1.31
C LYS A 190 -4.55 -3.47 0.00
N ASN A 191 -3.40 -3.89 -0.49
CA ASN A 191 -3.29 -4.49 -1.82
C ASN A 191 -2.79 -5.96 -1.82
N LEU A 192 -2.66 -6.63 -0.66
CA LEU A 192 -2.05 -7.96 -0.61
C LEU A 192 -2.85 -8.99 0.19
N ALA A 193 -3.29 -8.69 1.43
CA ALA A 193 -3.85 -9.67 2.35
C ALA A 193 -4.79 -8.99 3.37
N PRO A 194 -5.48 -9.73 4.25
CA PRO A 194 -6.11 -9.12 5.42
C PRO A 194 -5.07 -8.50 6.36
N ALA A 195 -5.54 -7.69 7.32
CA ALA A 195 -4.68 -7.09 8.32
C ALA A 195 -3.91 -8.16 9.13
N GLY A 196 -2.68 -7.83 9.54
CA GLY A 196 -1.85 -8.67 10.42
C GLY A 196 -0.44 -8.91 9.90
N ALA A 197 -0.22 -8.89 8.58
CA ALA A 197 1.11 -9.01 7.97
C ALA A 197 1.61 -7.65 7.42
N THR A 198 2.92 -7.51 7.41
CA THR A 198 3.65 -6.43 6.74
C THR A 198 4.69 -7.06 5.82
N LEU A 199 4.61 -6.76 4.53
CA LEU A 199 5.63 -7.14 3.58
C LEU A 199 6.82 -6.20 3.73
N VAL A 200 8.02 -6.75 3.76
CA VAL A 200 9.29 -6.01 3.76
C VAL A 200 10.22 -6.63 2.74
N ILE A 201 10.78 -5.80 1.87
CA ILE A 201 11.85 -6.16 0.94
C ILE A 201 13.07 -5.34 1.36
N VAL A 202 14.14 -5.99 1.76
CA VAL A 202 15.30 -5.34 2.35
C VAL A 202 16.58 -5.82 1.67
N ARG A 203 17.49 -4.88 1.36
CA ARG A 203 18.82 -5.21 0.86
C ARG A 203 19.66 -5.76 2.00
N ASP A 204 20.12 -6.99 1.87
CA ASP A 204 20.80 -7.73 2.94
C ASP A 204 22.02 -6.99 3.48
N GLU A 205 22.83 -6.41 2.59
CA GLU A 205 24.03 -5.67 2.96
C GLU A 205 23.73 -4.43 3.82
N ALA A 206 22.59 -3.75 3.58
CA ALA A 206 22.23 -2.52 4.29
C ALA A 206 22.05 -2.72 5.80
N VAL A 207 21.69 -3.92 6.24
CA VAL A 207 21.34 -4.25 7.62
C VAL A 207 22.32 -5.16 8.35
N GLN A 208 23.48 -5.50 7.72
CA GLN A 208 24.49 -6.37 8.34
C GLN A 208 25.21 -5.72 9.52
N ASN A 209 25.48 -4.42 9.44
CA ASN A 209 26.32 -3.70 10.38
C ASN A 209 25.57 -2.46 10.94
N PRO A 210 24.63 -2.65 11.88
CA PRO A 210 23.92 -1.54 12.50
C PRO A 210 24.89 -0.71 13.34
N CYS A 211 24.69 0.61 13.39
CA CYS A 211 25.52 1.53 14.16
C CYS A 211 25.17 1.54 15.67
N ARG A 212 24.17 0.79 16.08
CA ARG A 212 23.65 0.73 17.44
C ARG A 212 23.13 -0.65 17.80
N PRO A 213 23.05 -1.02 19.11
CA PRO A 213 22.33 -2.21 19.53
C PRO A 213 20.85 -2.13 19.14
N ILE A 214 20.31 -3.17 18.52
CA ILE A 214 18.92 -3.25 18.11
C ILE A 214 18.25 -4.39 18.88
N PRO A 215 17.07 -4.18 19.52
CA PRO A 215 16.30 -5.27 20.11
C PRO A 215 16.01 -6.36 19.08
N THR A 216 16.12 -7.61 19.48
CA THR A 216 16.07 -8.77 18.56
C THR A 216 14.90 -8.73 17.57
N MET A 217 13.69 -8.40 18.04
CA MET A 217 12.48 -8.36 17.19
C MET A 217 12.41 -7.15 16.27
N LEU A 218 13.22 -6.11 16.50
CA LEU A 218 13.28 -4.90 15.66
C LEU A 218 14.45 -4.94 14.67
N ASN A 219 15.29 -5.98 14.74
CA ASN A 219 16.44 -6.16 13.86
C ASN A 219 16.07 -6.98 12.62
N TYR A 220 16.14 -6.38 11.44
CA TYR A 220 15.86 -7.07 10.18
C TYR A 220 16.73 -8.32 9.98
N LYS A 221 18.00 -8.27 10.38
CA LYS A 221 18.88 -9.43 10.27
C LYS A 221 18.35 -10.66 11.00
N THR A 222 17.73 -10.48 12.16
CA THR A 222 17.08 -11.59 12.90
C THR A 222 16.03 -12.28 12.04
N HIS A 223 15.23 -11.50 11.34
CA HIS A 223 14.15 -12.03 10.49
C HIS A 223 14.68 -12.62 9.18
N ILE A 224 15.73 -12.05 8.61
CA ILE A 224 16.45 -12.60 7.44
C ILE A 224 16.99 -13.99 7.79
N ASP A 225 17.77 -14.10 8.86
CA ASP A 225 18.43 -15.35 9.28
C ASP A 225 17.41 -16.47 9.63
N LYS A 226 16.16 -16.14 9.87
CA LYS A 226 15.08 -17.06 10.23
C LYS A 226 13.92 -17.11 9.24
N GLY A 227 14.07 -16.54 8.04
CA GLY A 227 13.05 -16.57 6.99
C GLY A 227 11.69 -16.09 7.46
N SER A 228 11.63 -14.98 8.24
CA SER A 228 10.44 -14.43 8.88
C SER A 228 9.82 -15.27 10.01
N MET A 229 10.43 -16.38 10.40
CA MET A 229 9.89 -17.33 11.40
C MET A 229 10.75 -17.42 12.67
N PHE A 230 11.35 -16.31 13.08
CA PHE A 230 12.04 -16.22 14.37
C PHE A 230 11.06 -16.48 15.53
N ASN A 231 9.89 -15.87 15.49
CA ASN A 231 8.73 -16.16 16.34
C ASN A 231 7.55 -16.59 15.45
N THR A 232 6.41 -16.92 16.05
CA THR A 232 5.19 -17.27 15.31
C THR A 232 4.73 -16.11 14.43
N PRO A 233 4.75 -16.25 13.09
CA PRO A 233 4.31 -15.22 12.19
C PRO A 233 2.77 -15.15 12.09
N PRO A 234 2.18 -14.13 11.48
CA PRO A 234 0.75 -14.04 11.23
C PRO A 234 0.31 -15.03 10.14
N VAL A 235 0.10 -16.30 10.52
CA VAL A 235 -0.09 -17.46 9.64
C VAL A 235 -1.19 -17.25 8.60
N LEU A 236 -2.41 -16.92 9.03
CA LEU A 236 -3.55 -16.74 8.12
C LEU A 236 -3.36 -15.55 7.15
N PRO A 237 -2.91 -14.36 7.56
CA PRO A 237 -2.59 -13.28 6.64
C PRO A 237 -1.51 -13.64 5.61
N ILE A 238 -0.50 -14.41 5.98
CA ILE A 238 0.56 -14.85 5.06
C ILE A 238 0.00 -15.85 4.04
N TYR A 239 -0.82 -16.80 4.46
CA TYR A 239 -1.49 -17.71 3.53
C TYR A 239 -2.40 -16.95 2.56
N SER A 240 -3.18 -15.99 3.06
CA SER A 240 -4.02 -15.15 2.20
C SER A 240 -3.17 -14.32 1.24
N ALA A 241 -2.00 -13.84 1.67
CA ALA A 241 -1.04 -13.16 0.80
C ALA A 241 -0.56 -14.09 -0.32
N LEU A 242 -0.19 -15.34 0.00
CA LEU A 242 0.18 -16.35 -1.00
C LEU A 242 -0.94 -16.52 -2.04
N MET A 243 -2.20 -16.66 -1.60
CA MET A 243 -3.32 -16.80 -2.54
C MET A 243 -3.49 -15.56 -3.43
N THR A 244 -3.28 -14.37 -2.89
CA THR A 244 -3.31 -13.13 -3.67
C THR A 244 -2.16 -13.07 -4.68
N LEU A 245 -0.94 -13.47 -4.29
CA LEU A 245 0.22 -13.50 -5.19
C LEU A 245 0.05 -14.51 -6.32
N ARG A 246 -0.51 -15.68 -6.05
CA ARG A 246 -0.91 -16.66 -7.09
C ARG A 246 -1.93 -16.05 -8.04
N TYR A 247 -2.96 -15.40 -7.52
CA TYR A 247 -3.96 -14.70 -8.33
C TYR A 247 -3.32 -13.62 -9.21
N TYR A 248 -2.39 -12.81 -8.69
CA TYR A 248 -1.69 -11.79 -9.46
C TYR A 248 -0.85 -12.39 -10.60
N LYS A 249 -0.19 -13.51 -10.33
CA LYS A 249 0.54 -14.26 -11.36
C LYS A 249 -0.38 -14.79 -12.45
N GLU A 250 -1.51 -15.39 -12.08
CA GLU A 250 -2.54 -15.89 -13.03
C GLU A 250 -3.15 -14.76 -13.87
N MET A 251 -3.28 -13.56 -13.31
CA MET A 251 -3.75 -12.37 -14.05
C MET A 251 -2.74 -11.81 -15.06
N GLY A 252 -1.56 -12.37 -15.15
CA GLY A 252 -0.49 -11.93 -16.07
C GLY A 252 0.58 -11.04 -15.44
N GLY A 253 0.66 -11.02 -14.11
CA GLY A 253 1.70 -10.28 -13.38
C GLY A 253 1.45 -8.77 -13.32
N ILE A 254 2.48 -8.04 -12.90
CA ILE A 254 2.37 -6.62 -12.58
C ILE A 254 1.97 -5.76 -13.79
N GLU A 255 2.49 -6.05 -14.98
CA GLU A 255 2.14 -5.28 -16.20
C GLU A 255 0.65 -5.35 -16.54
N ALA A 256 0.05 -6.54 -16.41
CA ALA A 256 -1.38 -6.72 -16.67
C ALA A 256 -2.23 -6.02 -15.60
N LEU A 257 -1.81 -6.10 -14.33
CA LEU A 257 -2.49 -5.43 -13.22
C LEU A 257 -2.41 -3.91 -13.36
N GLU A 258 -1.24 -3.34 -13.65
CA GLU A 258 -1.04 -1.91 -13.88
C GLU A 258 -1.96 -1.37 -14.97
N LYS A 259 -2.09 -2.12 -16.08
CA LYS A 259 -3.00 -1.74 -17.17
C LYS A 259 -4.46 -1.64 -16.70
N ILE A 260 -4.91 -2.61 -15.89
CA ILE A 260 -6.27 -2.63 -15.34
C ILE A 260 -6.45 -1.48 -14.34
N ASP A 261 -5.46 -1.21 -13.51
CA ASP A 261 -5.51 -0.14 -12.50
C ASP A 261 -5.55 1.24 -13.16
N LEU A 262 -4.76 1.45 -14.22
CA LEU A 262 -4.81 2.67 -15.03
C LEU A 262 -6.19 2.86 -15.69
N GLU A 263 -6.80 1.80 -16.24
CA GLU A 263 -8.14 1.86 -16.82
C GLU A 263 -9.20 2.24 -15.77
N LYS A 264 -9.14 1.63 -14.58
CA LYS A 264 -10.05 1.96 -13.45
C LYS A 264 -9.91 3.43 -13.05
N ALA A 265 -8.68 3.91 -12.87
CA ALA A 265 -8.40 5.27 -12.46
C ALA A 265 -8.84 6.28 -13.53
N ALA A 266 -8.50 6.05 -14.80
CA ALA A 266 -8.91 6.90 -15.92
C ALA A 266 -10.43 7.04 -15.98
N MET A 267 -11.16 5.93 -15.92
CA MET A 267 -12.63 5.92 -15.94
C MET A 267 -13.24 6.80 -14.85
N LEU A 268 -12.72 6.72 -13.63
CA LEU A 268 -13.27 7.49 -12.51
C LEU A 268 -12.85 8.98 -12.60
N TYR A 269 -11.60 9.27 -12.96
CA TYR A 269 -11.15 10.66 -13.11
C TYR A 269 -11.84 11.34 -14.27
N ASP A 270 -12.07 10.67 -15.40
CA ASP A 270 -12.85 11.21 -16.52
C ASP A 270 -14.27 11.61 -16.08
N ALA A 271 -14.91 10.76 -15.26
CA ALA A 271 -16.23 11.07 -14.72
C ALA A 271 -16.21 12.27 -13.76
N ILE A 272 -15.16 12.42 -12.94
CA ILE A 272 -15.00 13.55 -12.02
C ILE A 272 -14.71 14.82 -12.78
N ASP A 273 -13.75 14.82 -13.70
CA ASP A 273 -13.28 16.01 -14.42
C ASP A 273 -14.35 16.58 -15.36
N ASN A 274 -15.21 15.73 -15.94
CA ASN A 274 -16.34 16.13 -16.77
C ASN A 274 -17.63 16.39 -15.97
N SER A 275 -17.62 16.22 -14.62
CA SER A 275 -18.79 16.44 -13.79
C SER A 275 -19.11 17.93 -13.58
N LYS A 276 -20.40 18.24 -13.55
CA LYS A 276 -20.89 19.57 -13.16
C LYS A 276 -20.83 19.79 -11.65
N ILE A 277 -20.88 18.69 -10.86
CA ILE A 277 -21.05 18.74 -9.39
C ILE A 277 -19.85 18.19 -8.62
N PHE A 278 -19.03 17.30 -9.20
CA PHE A 278 -17.85 16.75 -8.55
C PHE A 278 -16.56 17.42 -9.01
N THR A 279 -15.52 17.36 -8.17
CA THR A 279 -14.17 17.80 -8.51
C THR A 279 -13.14 16.97 -7.75
N ALA A 280 -11.98 16.69 -8.38
CA ALA A 280 -10.88 15.99 -7.73
C ALA A 280 -10.20 16.89 -6.67
N THR A 281 -9.75 16.30 -5.56
CA THR A 281 -8.99 17.04 -4.54
C THR A 281 -7.55 17.29 -4.96
N VAL A 282 -7.01 16.50 -5.89
CA VAL A 282 -5.68 16.67 -6.48
C VAL A 282 -5.83 17.30 -7.85
N PRO A 283 -5.48 18.60 -7.99
CA PRO A 283 -5.73 19.35 -9.24
C PRO A 283 -4.87 18.86 -10.40
N ASN A 284 -3.56 18.62 -10.16
CA ASN A 284 -2.64 18.19 -11.20
C ASN A 284 -2.80 16.69 -11.51
N PRO A 285 -3.19 16.29 -12.73
CA PRO A 285 -3.32 14.88 -13.10
C PRO A 285 -2.06 14.04 -12.90
N GLU A 286 -0.87 14.62 -13.02
CA GLU A 286 0.40 13.91 -12.81
C GLU A 286 0.65 13.50 -11.34
N ASP A 287 -0.02 14.16 -10.40
CA ASP A 287 0.10 13.90 -8.98
C ASP A 287 -0.98 12.94 -8.46
N ARG A 288 -1.98 12.63 -9.28
CA ARG A 288 -3.15 11.83 -8.91
C ARG A 288 -2.82 10.37 -8.70
N SER A 289 -3.33 9.82 -7.59
CA SER A 289 -3.24 8.39 -7.29
C SER A 289 -4.14 7.56 -8.20
N ILE A 290 -3.59 6.46 -8.74
CA ILE A 290 -4.39 5.43 -9.42
C ILE A 290 -5.02 4.43 -8.44
N MET A 291 -4.57 4.42 -7.18
CA MET A 291 -5.04 3.51 -6.13
C MET A 291 -6.11 4.14 -5.24
N ASN A 292 -6.03 5.44 -4.95
CA ASN A 292 -6.95 6.11 -4.03
C ASN A 292 -7.41 7.43 -4.63
N VAL A 293 -8.54 7.39 -5.33
CA VAL A 293 -9.14 8.58 -5.95
C VAL A 293 -9.92 9.37 -4.91
N CYS A 294 -9.44 10.57 -4.60
CA CYS A 294 -10.09 11.49 -3.67
C CYS A 294 -10.83 12.60 -4.43
N PHE A 295 -12.08 12.84 -4.09
CA PHE A 295 -12.91 13.84 -4.74
C PHE A 295 -13.96 14.43 -3.79
N VAL A 296 -14.47 15.59 -4.11
CA VAL A 296 -15.48 16.33 -3.33
C VAL A 296 -16.59 16.84 -4.24
N LEU A 297 -17.69 17.26 -3.65
CA LEU A 297 -18.66 18.11 -4.37
C LEU A 297 -18.08 19.52 -4.52
N LYS A 298 -18.40 20.19 -5.63
CA LYS A 298 -18.10 21.61 -5.80
C LYS A 298 -18.83 22.42 -4.71
N PRO A 299 -18.31 23.59 -4.31
CA PRO A 299 -18.83 24.34 -3.18
C PRO A 299 -20.34 24.61 -3.23
N GLU A 300 -20.88 24.86 -4.41
CA GLU A 300 -22.31 25.13 -4.65
C GLU A 300 -23.22 23.90 -4.43
N PHE A 301 -22.64 22.70 -4.32
CA PHE A 301 -23.34 21.43 -4.08
C PHE A 301 -22.91 20.74 -2.78
N ALA A 302 -22.14 21.42 -1.91
CA ALA A 302 -21.55 20.83 -0.72
C ALA A 302 -22.60 20.26 0.26
N ASP A 303 -23.80 20.83 0.31
CA ASP A 303 -24.93 20.38 1.10
C ASP A 303 -25.50 19.01 0.65
N GLN A 304 -25.17 18.58 -0.57
CA GLN A 304 -25.62 17.31 -1.17
C GLN A 304 -24.74 16.11 -0.78
N GLU A 305 -23.66 16.28 0.01
CA GLU A 305 -22.73 15.18 0.37
C GLU A 305 -23.45 14.00 1.02
N LYS A 306 -24.33 14.28 1.98
CA LYS A 306 -25.11 13.25 2.67
C LYS A 306 -26.07 12.53 1.71
N ALA A 307 -26.76 13.28 0.86
CA ALA A 307 -27.69 12.72 -0.13
C ALA A 307 -26.98 11.81 -1.13
N PHE A 308 -25.80 12.20 -1.62
CA PHE A 308 -25.00 11.34 -2.48
C PHE A 308 -24.52 10.07 -1.77
N MET A 309 -24.09 10.15 -0.51
CA MET A 309 -23.69 8.97 0.28
C MET A 309 -24.84 7.97 0.43
N GLU A 310 -26.04 8.44 0.73
CA GLU A 310 -27.25 7.60 0.84
C GLU A 310 -27.59 6.98 -0.52
N PHE A 311 -27.55 7.78 -1.57
CA PHE A 311 -27.78 7.32 -2.95
C PHE A 311 -26.77 6.24 -3.38
N ALA A 312 -25.47 6.46 -3.19
CA ALA A 312 -24.43 5.49 -3.49
C ALA A 312 -24.62 4.18 -2.70
N THR A 313 -24.99 4.28 -1.41
CA THR A 313 -25.29 3.12 -0.58
C THR A 313 -26.50 2.32 -1.13
N SER A 314 -27.52 3.00 -1.66
CA SER A 314 -28.69 2.33 -2.30
C SER A 314 -28.32 1.55 -3.56
N LYS A 315 -27.20 1.92 -4.23
CA LYS A 315 -26.62 1.19 -5.38
C LYS A 315 -25.67 0.06 -4.96
N GLY A 316 -25.50 -0.20 -3.66
CA GLY A 316 -24.59 -1.22 -3.14
C GLY A 316 -23.13 -0.75 -3.01
N ILE A 317 -22.84 0.53 -3.24
CA ILE A 317 -21.53 1.13 -3.09
C ILE A 317 -21.26 1.37 -1.60
N VAL A 318 -20.10 0.89 -1.11
CA VAL A 318 -19.68 1.02 0.30
C VAL A 318 -18.24 1.47 0.40
N GLY A 319 -17.89 2.17 1.48
CA GLY A 319 -16.51 2.55 1.79
C GLY A 319 -15.99 3.79 1.06
N ILE A 320 -16.86 4.58 0.38
CA ILE A 320 -16.43 5.78 -0.37
C ILE A 320 -16.35 7.06 0.48
N LYS A 321 -16.69 7.02 1.78
CA LYS A 321 -16.55 8.22 2.63
C LYS A 321 -15.07 8.63 2.72
N GLY A 322 -14.79 9.91 2.47
CA GLY A 322 -13.45 10.48 2.58
C GLY A 322 -12.91 10.45 4.00
N HIS A 323 -11.58 10.59 4.13
CA HIS A 323 -10.96 10.69 5.44
C HIS A 323 -11.34 12.02 6.12
N ARG A 324 -11.48 12.02 7.45
CA ARG A 324 -11.89 13.20 8.24
C ARG A 324 -11.05 14.46 8.02
N SER A 325 -9.78 14.31 7.61
CA SER A 325 -8.87 15.43 7.34
C SER A 325 -9.04 16.04 5.94
N VAL A 326 -9.74 15.36 5.03
CA VAL A 326 -9.98 15.80 3.64
C VAL A 326 -11.46 16.09 3.41
N GLY A 327 -12.35 15.28 4.01
CA GLY A 327 -13.79 15.31 3.75
C GLY A 327 -14.16 14.59 2.45
N GLY A 328 -15.35 14.83 1.95
CA GLY A 328 -15.85 14.33 0.69
C GLY A 328 -15.78 12.81 0.56
N PHE A 329 -15.20 12.34 -0.55
CA PHE A 329 -15.22 10.94 -0.95
C PHE A 329 -13.82 10.45 -1.28
N ARG A 330 -13.61 9.13 -1.08
CA ARG A 330 -12.40 8.43 -1.51
C ARG A 330 -12.77 7.04 -2.01
N ALA A 331 -12.53 6.79 -3.27
CA ALA A 331 -12.65 5.47 -3.88
C ALA A 331 -11.28 4.78 -3.93
N SER A 332 -11.13 3.66 -3.21
CA SER A 332 -9.91 2.85 -3.27
C SER A 332 -10.06 1.80 -4.36
N LEU A 333 -9.18 1.87 -5.37
CA LEU A 333 -9.25 1.10 -6.62
C LEU A 333 -8.27 -0.08 -6.66
N TYR A 334 -7.84 -0.57 -5.51
CA TYR A 334 -6.82 -1.61 -5.42
C TYR A 334 -6.99 -2.76 -6.43
N ASN A 335 -5.92 -3.52 -6.68
CA ASN A 335 -5.86 -4.55 -7.71
C ASN A 335 -7.07 -5.51 -7.70
N ALA A 336 -7.54 -5.88 -6.51
CA ALA A 336 -8.68 -6.80 -6.37
C ALA A 336 -10.06 -6.18 -6.69
N LEU A 337 -10.16 -4.84 -6.87
CA LEU A 337 -11.42 -4.19 -7.20
C LEU A 337 -11.76 -4.41 -8.68
N PRO A 338 -12.92 -5.05 -8.99
CA PRO A 338 -13.34 -5.22 -10.38
C PRO A 338 -13.64 -3.89 -11.08
N LEU A 339 -13.29 -3.77 -12.35
CA LEU A 339 -13.64 -2.63 -13.21
C LEU A 339 -15.14 -2.33 -13.20
N GLU A 340 -15.98 -3.39 -13.14
CA GLU A 340 -17.43 -3.25 -13.00
C GLU A 340 -17.85 -2.40 -11.79
N SER A 341 -17.12 -2.52 -10.67
CA SER A 341 -17.43 -1.72 -9.49
C SER A 341 -17.18 -0.23 -9.72
N VAL A 342 -16.15 0.12 -10.49
CA VAL A 342 -15.89 1.51 -10.88
C VAL A 342 -16.97 2.03 -11.82
N LYS A 343 -17.43 1.21 -12.79
CA LYS A 343 -18.57 1.56 -13.65
C LYS A 343 -19.81 1.89 -12.83
N VAL A 344 -20.14 1.05 -11.85
CA VAL A 344 -21.31 1.28 -10.97
C VAL A 344 -21.18 2.60 -10.20
N LEU A 345 -19.98 2.96 -9.72
CA LEU A 345 -19.77 4.24 -9.07
C LEU A 345 -19.93 5.41 -10.05
N VAL A 346 -19.34 5.33 -11.23
CA VAL A 346 -19.45 6.36 -12.27
C VAL A 346 -20.91 6.54 -12.71
N ASP A 347 -21.65 5.46 -12.91
CA ASP A 347 -23.07 5.53 -13.30
C ASP A 347 -23.90 6.16 -12.16
N ALA A 348 -23.61 5.82 -10.91
CA ALA A 348 -24.27 6.44 -9.75
C ALA A 348 -23.97 7.95 -9.65
N MET A 349 -22.73 8.38 -9.95
CA MET A 349 -22.35 9.80 -9.97
C MET A 349 -23.13 10.56 -11.05
N LYS A 350 -23.22 10.02 -12.26
CA LYS A 350 -23.99 10.61 -13.37
C LYS A 350 -25.49 10.68 -13.04
N GLU A 351 -26.07 9.56 -12.61
CA GLU A 351 -27.50 9.50 -12.25
C GLU A 351 -27.84 10.48 -11.11
N PHE A 352 -26.95 10.66 -10.14
CA PHE A 352 -27.16 11.61 -9.05
C PHE A 352 -27.10 13.05 -9.56
N GLN A 353 -26.10 13.38 -10.40
CA GLN A 353 -25.98 14.70 -11.03
C GLN A 353 -27.23 15.04 -11.86
N ASP A 354 -27.79 14.11 -12.60
CA ASP A 354 -28.94 14.35 -13.48
C ASP A 354 -30.26 14.55 -12.69
N LYS A 355 -30.26 14.30 -11.37
CA LYS A 355 -31.39 14.53 -10.47
C LYS A 355 -31.35 15.90 -9.77
N LEU A 356 -30.20 16.57 -9.83
CA LEU A 356 -30.01 17.91 -9.25
C LEU A 356 -30.25 19.00 -10.29
#